data_dc839e6c4a0dce04e63f8e47c8560ad9
#
_entry.id   dc839e6c4a0dce04e63f8e47c8560ad9
#
_cell.length_a   1.000
_cell.length_b   1.000
_cell.length_c   1.000
_cell.angle_alpha   90.00
_cell.angle_beta   90.00
_cell.angle_gamma   90.00
#
_symmetry.space_group_name_H-M   'P 1'
#
loop_
_entity.id
_entity.type
_entity.pdbx_description
1 polymer ?
#
loop_
_entity_poly.entity_id
_entity_poly.type
_entity_poly.pdbx_seq_one_letter_code
_entity_poly.pdbx_strand_id
1 'polypeptide(L)'
;PLAADAFDVCIRFGEPPDARVIARRIAPNRRLLCAAPAYLERRGTPKLPSDLARHDCIGIRQGDDAYGQWRLTAGRKTEVVKVRGALSTNDGEIAVNWALDGHGIVMRAEWDVARYLRSGRLVQVLADHQTPPADIYAIYPQRHQTAARVRAFVDFLAERFATSSPGH
;
A
#
# COMPACT_ATOMS: atom_id res chain seq x y z
N PRO A 1 17.06 6.98 3.54
CA PRO A 1 18.12 5.98 3.42
C PRO A 1 18.31 5.22 4.73
N LEU A 2 18.50 3.92 4.61
CA LEU A 2 18.78 3.06 5.74
C LEU A 2 20.22 3.31 6.21
N ALA A 3 20.39 3.90 7.38
CA ALA A 3 21.71 3.96 8.00
C ALA A 3 22.04 2.54 8.46
N ALA A 4 22.95 1.86 7.77
CA ALA A 4 23.27 0.45 8.01
C ALA A 4 23.73 0.15 9.44
N ASP A 5 24.10 1.17 10.20
CA ASP A 5 24.60 1.02 11.57
C ASP A 5 23.57 1.36 12.65
N ALA A 6 22.38 1.84 12.26
CA ALA A 6 21.39 2.38 13.20
C ALA A 6 20.41 1.32 13.75
N PHE A 7 20.25 0.17 13.07
CA PHE A 7 19.31 -0.87 13.49
C PHE A 7 19.68 -2.22 12.88
N ASP A 8 19.23 -3.30 13.55
CA ASP A 8 19.48 -4.67 13.08
C ASP A 8 18.50 -5.09 11.97
N VAL A 9 17.22 -4.73 12.10
CA VAL A 9 16.17 -5.11 11.15
C VAL A 9 15.20 -3.95 10.97
N CYS A 10 14.81 -3.70 9.72
CA CYS A 10 13.79 -2.71 9.37
C CYS A 10 12.68 -3.39 8.57
N ILE A 11 11.44 -2.99 8.79
CA ILE A 11 10.29 -3.46 8.00
C ILE A 11 10.01 -2.46 6.89
N ARG A 12 9.85 -2.95 5.66
CA ARG A 12 9.58 -2.12 4.50
C ARG A 12 8.45 -2.70 3.67
N PHE A 13 7.62 -1.83 3.12
CA PHE A 13 6.60 -2.19 2.12
C PHE A 13 7.17 -1.91 0.73
N GLY A 14 7.08 -2.91 -0.14
CA GLY A 14 7.64 -2.84 -1.49
C GLY A 14 9.11 -3.24 -1.53
N GLU A 15 9.63 -3.39 -2.73
CA GLU A 15 11.00 -3.88 -2.94
C GLU A 15 12.04 -2.89 -2.42
N PRO A 16 13.09 -3.39 -1.76
CA PRO A 16 14.17 -2.54 -1.28
C PRO A 16 15.02 -2.03 -2.45
N PRO A 17 15.42 -0.75 -2.40
CA PRO A 17 16.19 -0.14 -3.48
C PRO A 17 17.70 -0.41 -3.44
N ASP A 18 18.21 -0.94 -2.34
CA ASP A 18 19.67 -1.04 -2.12
C ASP A 18 20.13 -2.50 -2.13
N ALA A 19 21.13 -2.79 -2.98
CA ALA A 19 21.71 -4.13 -3.09
C ALA A 19 22.63 -4.53 -1.92
N ARG A 20 22.98 -3.60 -1.03
CA ARG A 20 23.87 -3.88 0.12
C ARG A 20 23.15 -4.45 1.32
N VAL A 21 21.83 -4.56 1.25
CA VAL A 21 21.02 -5.13 2.31
C VAL A 21 20.47 -6.48 1.87
N ILE A 22 20.20 -7.32 2.86
CA ILE A 22 19.44 -8.55 2.64
C ILE A 22 17.97 -8.21 2.82
N ALA A 23 17.14 -8.60 1.86
CA ALA A 23 15.70 -8.42 1.93
C ALA A 23 15.05 -9.79 1.98
N ARG A 24 14.30 -10.05 3.04
CA ARG A 24 13.52 -11.29 3.15
C ARG A 24 12.05 -10.92 3.08
N ARG A 25 11.34 -11.52 2.10
CA ARG A 25 9.89 -11.34 1.98
C ARG A 25 9.20 -12.00 3.16
N ILE A 26 8.45 -11.20 3.92
CA ILE A 26 7.73 -11.66 5.10
C ILE A 26 6.33 -12.12 4.73
N ALA A 27 5.62 -11.32 3.94
CA ALA A 27 4.24 -11.58 3.60
C ALA A 27 3.86 -10.88 2.30
N PRO A 28 2.90 -11.44 1.53
CA PRO A 28 2.31 -10.72 0.43
C PRO A 28 1.46 -9.57 0.97
N ASN A 29 1.42 -8.49 0.25
CA ASN A 29 0.54 -7.37 0.53
C ASN A 29 0.23 -6.67 -0.78
N ARG A 30 -0.99 -6.18 -0.91
CA ARG A 30 -1.38 -5.42 -2.08
C ARG A 30 -2.06 -4.13 -1.64
N ARG A 31 -2.01 -3.14 -2.49
CA ARG A 31 -2.77 -1.91 -2.28
C ARG A 31 -4.08 -2.01 -3.04
N LEU A 32 -5.12 -1.42 -2.48
CA LEU A 32 -6.44 -1.40 -3.08
C LEU A 32 -6.90 0.04 -3.26
N LEU A 33 -7.72 0.26 -4.28
CA LEU A 33 -8.40 1.52 -4.49
C LEU A 33 -9.79 1.41 -3.88
N CYS A 34 -10.16 2.34 -3.02
CA CYS A 34 -11.46 2.28 -2.38
C CYS A 34 -11.99 3.67 -2.02
N ALA A 35 -13.30 3.75 -1.82
CA ALA A 35 -13.99 4.97 -1.47
C ALA A 35 -15.25 4.64 -0.67
N ALA A 36 -15.76 5.62 0.09
CA ALA A 36 -17.02 5.45 0.81
C ALA A 36 -18.20 5.38 -0.15
N PRO A 37 -19.25 4.60 0.19
CA PRO A 37 -20.46 4.56 -0.63
C PRO A 37 -21.05 5.93 -0.93
N ALA A 38 -21.05 6.84 0.04
CA ALA A 38 -21.59 8.19 -0.16
C ALA A 38 -20.82 8.98 -1.22
N TYR A 39 -19.49 8.79 -1.28
CA TYR A 39 -18.71 9.41 -2.34
C TYR A 39 -19.09 8.85 -3.72
N LEU A 40 -19.17 7.51 -3.84
CA LEU A 40 -19.49 6.84 -5.10
C LEU A 40 -20.91 7.17 -5.57
N GLU A 41 -21.85 7.32 -4.66
CA GLU A 41 -23.21 7.72 -4.96
C GLU A 41 -23.25 9.12 -5.57
N ARG A 42 -22.47 10.05 -5.00
CA ARG A 42 -22.43 11.43 -5.45
C ARG A 42 -21.63 11.63 -6.74
N ARG A 43 -20.51 10.92 -6.91
CA ARG A 43 -19.57 11.16 -7.99
C ARG A 43 -19.52 10.03 -9.02
N GLY A 44 -20.21 8.93 -8.77
CA GLY A 44 -20.15 7.74 -9.62
C GLY A 44 -18.97 6.85 -9.32
N THR A 45 -19.01 5.63 -9.83
CA THR A 45 -17.95 4.63 -9.65
C THR A 45 -17.05 4.63 -10.88
N PRO A 46 -15.74 4.82 -10.72
CA PRO A 46 -14.83 4.73 -11.86
C PRO A 46 -14.80 3.30 -12.40
N LYS A 47 -14.84 3.17 -13.72
CA LYS A 47 -14.83 1.87 -14.40
C LYS A 47 -13.54 1.60 -15.16
N LEU A 48 -12.83 2.67 -15.52
CA LEU A 48 -11.54 2.61 -16.20
C LEU A 48 -10.53 3.45 -15.44
N PRO A 49 -9.23 3.12 -15.52
CA PRO A 49 -8.21 3.96 -14.90
C PRO A 49 -8.29 5.43 -15.33
N SER A 50 -8.60 5.70 -16.58
CA SER A 50 -8.73 7.07 -17.08
C SER A 50 -9.85 7.87 -16.40
N ASP A 51 -10.84 7.21 -15.83
CA ASP A 51 -11.91 7.88 -15.09
C ASP A 51 -11.42 8.59 -13.84
N LEU A 52 -10.30 8.11 -13.29
CA LEU A 52 -9.72 8.70 -12.08
C LEU A 52 -9.31 10.16 -12.27
N ALA A 53 -9.06 10.59 -13.49
CA ALA A 53 -8.76 12.00 -13.78
C ALA A 53 -9.92 12.93 -13.45
N ARG A 54 -11.15 12.41 -13.38
CA ARG A 54 -12.36 13.16 -13.06
C ARG A 54 -12.84 12.92 -11.63
N HIS A 55 -12.07 12.22 -10.83
CA HIS A 55 -12.41 11.92 -9.44
C HIS A 55 -11.49 12.66 -8.48
N ASP A 56 -11.97 12.81 -7.25
CA ASP A 56 -11.14 13.33 -6.16
C ASP A 56 -10.32 12.16 -5.61
N CYS A 57 -9.01 12.23 -5.78
CA CYS A 57 -8.10 11.21 -5.30
C CYS A 57 -7.30 11.76 -4.13
N ILE A 58 -7.29 11.01 -3.02
CA ILE A 58 -6.58 11.41 -1.82
C ILE A 58 -5.12 11.04 -1.97
N GLY A 59 -4.23 12.03 -1.90
CA GLY A 59 -2.80 11.83 -2.07
C GLY A 59 -2.12 11.42 -0.77
N ILE A 60 -1.26 10.42 -0.85
CA ILE A 60 -0.41 10.01 0.26
C ILE A 60 1.03 10.22 -0.20
N ARG A 61 1.75 11.11 0.50
CA ARG A 61 3.16 11.41 0.22
C ARG A 61 4.02 10.54 1.11
N GLN A 62 4.71 9.57 0.51
CA GLN A 62 5.60 8.66 1.24
C GLN A 62 6.95 8.61 0.53
N GLY A 63 7.99 9.06 1.23
CA GLY A 63 9.34 9.01 0.73
C GLY A 63 9.54 9.69 -0.61
N ASP A 64 10.26 9.02 -1.50
CA ASP A 64 10.59 9.50 -2.84
C ASP A 64 9.59 9.03 -3.89
N ASP A 65 8.49 8.42 -3.50
CA ASP A 65 7.49 7.92 -4.44
C ASP A 65 6.88 9.07 -5.25
N ALA A 66 6.59 8.79 -6.52
CA ALA A 66 5.99 9.77 -7.41
C ALA A 66 4.59 10.13 -6.89
N TYR A 67 4.46 11.35 -6.40
CA TYR A 67 3.21 11.88 -5.89
C TYR A 67 2.29 12.27 -7.05
N GLY A 68 1.02 11.89 -6.94
CA GLY A 68 0.02 12.27 -7.92
C GLY A 68 -0.03 11.38 -9.17
N GLN A 69 0.61 10.22 -9.12
CA GLN A 69 0.52 9.23 -10.20
C GLN A 69 0.19 7.86 -9.63
N TRP A 70 -0.80 7.21 -10.21
CA TRP A 70 -1.16 5.84 -9.87
C TRP A 70 -0.94 4.92 -11.05
N ARG A 71 -0.26 3.81 -10.82
CA ARG A 71 0.03 2.80 -11.83
C ARG A 71 -0.93 1.64 -11.64
N LEU A 72 -1.68 1.32 -12.69
CA LEU A 72 -2.69 0.26 -12.66
C LEU A 72 -2.47 -0.70 -13.81
N THR A 73 -2.54 -2.01 -13.52
CA THR A 73 -2.26 -3.06 -14.48
C THR A 73 -3.44 -4.01 -14.60
N ALA A 74 -3.87 -4.26 -15.82
CA ALA A 74 -4.86 -5.29 -16.14
C ALA A 74 -4.27 -6.17 -17.25
N GLY A 75 -4.05 -7.44 -16.96
CA GLY A 75 -3.39 -8.34 -17.89
C GLY A 75 -1.97 -7.87 -18.22
N ARG A 76 -1.72 -7.57 -19.49
CA ARG A 76 -0.40 -7.09 -19.96
C ARG A 76 -0.36 -5.58 -20.10
N LYS A 77 -1.46 -4.90 -19.85
CA LYS A 77 -1.54 -3.45 -20.03
C LYS A 77 -1.36 -2.74 -18.70
N THR A 78 -0.38 -1.85 -18.64
CA THR A 78 -0.15 -0.99 -17.49
C THR A 78 -0.43 0.45 -17.90
N GLU A 79 -1.24 1.14 -17.10
CA GLU A 79 -1.55 2.55 -17.31
C GLU A 79 -1.08 3.36 -16.10
N VAL A 80 -0.45 4.50 -16.38
CA VAL A 80 -0.07 5.46 -15.35
C VAL A 80 -1.04 6.64 -15.46
N VAL A 81 -1.81 6.86 -14.41
CA VAL A 81 -2.82 7.90 -14.40
C VAL A 81 -2.39 9.03 -13.48
N LYS A 82 -2.43 10.25 -13.98
CA LYS A 82 -2.26 11.43 -13.12
C LYS A 82 -3.53 11.61 -12.31
N VAL A 83 -3.39 11.59 -11.00
CA VAL A 83 -4.50 11.77 -10.08
C VAL A 83 -4.32 13.05 -9.29
N ARG A 84 -5.44 13.65 -8.90
CA ARG A 84 -5.43 14.91 -8.15
C ARG A 84 -6.65 14.98 -7.25
N GLY A 85 -6.52 15.81 -6.23
CA GLY A 85 -7.59 16.10 -5.30
C GLY A 85 -7.13 17.21 -4.37
N ALA A 86 -8.06 17.75 -3.60
CA ALA A 86 -7.78 18.83 -2.68
C ALA A 86 -7.01 18.39 -1.43
N LEU A 87 -7.01 17.09 -1.14
CA LEU A 87 -6.46 16.57 0.10
C LEU A 87 -5.23 15.70 -0.14
N SER A 88 -4.18 15.95 0.60
CA SER A 88 -2.99 15.11 0.61
C SER A 88 -2.38 15.10 2.01
N THR A 89 -1.73 14.01 2.35
CA THR A 89 -1.09 13.84 3.66
C THR A 89 0.09 12.88 3.52
N ASN A 90 0.98 12.89 4.52
CA ASN A 90 2.02 11.87 4.65
C ASN A 90 1.61 10.76 5.62
N ASP A 91 0.40 10.82 6.15
CA ASP A 91 -0.14 9.85 7.12
C ASP A 91 -1.26 9.06 6.47
N GLY A 92 -0.99 7.76 6.20
CA GLY A 92 -1.95 6.89 5.55
C GLY A 92 -3.24 6.67 6.35
N GLU A 93 -3.17 6.74 7.68
CA GLU A 93 -4.35 6.61 8.53
C GLU A 93 -5.29 7.80 8.37
N ILE A 94 -4.73 9.01 8.29
CA ILE A 94 -5.51 10.21 8.01
C ILE A 94 -6.17 10.10 6.63
N ALA A 95 -5.43 9.61 5.63
CA ALA A 95 -5.98 9.43 4.29
C ALA A 95 -7.18 8.48 4.28
N VAL A 96 -7.09 7.39 5.02
CA VAL A 96 -8.20 6.43 5.15
C VAL A 96 -9.41 7.09 5.83
N ASN A 97 -9.18 7.88 6.88
CA ASN A 97 -10.26 8.59 7.55
C ASN A 97 -10.98 9.58 6.61
N TRP A 98 -10.23 10.27 5.76
CA TRP A 98 -10.83 11.15 4.74
C TRP A 98 -11.67 10.35 3.74
N ALA A 99 -11.19 9.18 3.33
CA ALA A 99 -11.96 8.32 2.43
C ALA A 99 -13.25 7.85 3.10
N LEU A 100 -13.19 7.45 4.37
CA LEU A 100 -14.36 7.05 5.15
C LEU A 100 -15.39 8.17 5.27
N ASP A 101 -14.92 9.42 5.35
CA ASP A 101 -15.78 10.60 5.41
C ASP A 101 -16.33 11.02 4.04
N GLY A 102 -16.00 10.28 2.98
CA GLY A 102 -16.56 10.53 1.66
C GLY A 102 -15.83 11.59 0.83
N HIS A 103 -14.57 11.90 1.16
CA HIS A 103 -13.83 12.95 0.47
C HIS A 103 -13.17 12.50 -0.83
N GLY A 104 -13.08 11.20 -1.12
CA GLY A 104 -12.49 10.75 -2.35
C GLY A 104 -12.05 9.30 -2.34
N ILE A 105 -11.28 8.95 -3.36
CA ILE A 105 -10.72 7.61 -3.55
C ILE A 105 -9.32 7.58 -2.97
N VAL A 106 -9.02 6.54 -2.20
CA VAL A 106 -7.69 6.32 -1.61
C VAL A 106 -7.10 5.03 -2.15
N MET A 107 -5.79 5.01 -2.35
CA MET A 107 -5.02 3.79 -2.59
C MET A 107 -4.28 3.43 -1.31
N ARG A 108 -4.59 2.30 -0.72
CA ARG A 108 -4.03 1.92 0.57
C ARG A 108 -3.83 0.41 0.65
N ALA A 109 -2.89 -0.01 1.50
CA ALA A 109 -2.63 -1.42 1.75
C ALA A 109 -3.90 -2.13 2.24
N GLU A 110 -4.11 -3.35 1.75
CA GLU A 110 -5.28 -4.15 2.12
C GLU A 110 -5.40 -4.33 3.63
N TRP A 111 -4.29 -4.47 4.34
CA TRP A 111 -4.25 -4.57 5.80
C TRP A 111 -4.99 -3.43 6.49
N ASP A 112 -4.84 -2.22 5.94
CA ASP A 112 -5.36 -1.01 6.58
C ASP A 112 -6.83 -0.77 6.25
N VAL A 113 -7.35 -1.35 5.18
CA VAL A 113 -8.72 -1.08 4.73
C VAL A 113 -9.63 -2.32 4.79
N ALA A 114 -9.09 -3.50 5.02
CA ALA A 114 -9.86 -4.75 4.98
C ALA A 114 -11.10 -4.73 5.86
N ARG A 115 -11.00 -4.24 7.10
CA ARG A 115 -12.15 -4.16 8.01
C ARG A 115 -13.26 -3.26 7.49
N TYR A 116 -12.90 -2.18 6.80
CA TYR A 116 -13.87 -1.25 6.23
C TYR A 116 -14.53 -1.80 4.97
N LEU A 117 -13.79 -2.60 4.21
CA LEU A 117 -14.36 -3.32 3.06
C LEU A 117 -15.36 -4.38 3.53
N ARG A 118 -15.03 -5.12 4.59
CA ARG A 118 -15.93 -6.12 5.15
C ARG A 118 -17.21 -5.52 5.73
N SER A 119 -17.09 -4.35 6.37
CA SER A 119 -18.24 -3.67 6.97
C SER A 119 -19.07 -2.87 5.97
N GLY A 120 -18.57 -2.68 4.74
CA GLY A 120 -19.24 -1.87 3.72
C GLY A 120 -19.02 -0.37 3.88
N ARG A 121 -18.20 0.07 4.83
CA ARG A 121 -17.87 1.50 5.00
C ARG A 121 -16.98 2.03 3.90
N LEU A 122 -16.19 1.15 3.28
CA LEU A 122 -15.46 1.42 2.05
C LEU A 122 -15.83 0.37 1.01
N VAL A 123 -15.81 0.77 -0.25
CA VAL A 123 -16.07 -0.12 -1.38
C VAL A 123 -14.85 -0.06 -2.30
N GLN A 124 -14.37 -1.23 -2.69
CA GLN A 124 -13.25 -1.32 -3.63
C GLN A 124 -13.71 -0.89 -5.02
N VAL A 125 -12.89 -0.10 -5.69
CA VAL A 125 -13.12 0.31 -7.06
C VAL A 125 -11.98 -0.19 -7.94
N LEU A 126 -12.24 -0.37 -9.23
CA LEU A 126 -11.26 -0.89 -10.20
C LEU A 126 -10.62 -2.21 -9.70
N ALA A 127 -11.44 -3.11 -9.18
CA ALA A 127 -10.97 -4.35 -8.57
C ALA A 127 -10.30 -5.30 -9.56
N ASP A 128 -10.56 -5.13 -10.85
CA ASP A 128 -9.93 -5.89 -11.93
C ASP A 128 -8.57 -5.35 -12.36
N HIS A 129 -8.10 -4.28 -11.72
CA HIS A 129 -6.80 -3.70 -11.96
C HIS A 129 -5.88 -3.92 -10.76
N GLN A 130 -4.62 -4.25 -11.03
CA GLN A 130 -3.62 -4.45 -9.99
C GLN A 130 -2.81 -3.17 -9.79
N THR A 131 -2.51 -2.88 -8.54
CA THR A 131 -1.59 -1.81 -8.17
C THR A 131 -0.16 -2.37 -8.09
N PRO A 132 0.87 -1.51 -8.01
CA PRO A 132 2.23 -2.00 -7.85
C PRO A 132 2.36 -2.90 -6.62
N PRO A 133 3.19 -3.96 -6.68
CA PRO A 133 3.42 -4.83 -5.54
C PRO A 133 3.88 -4.05 -4.32
N ALA A 134 3.35 -4.40 -3.16
CA ALA A 134 3.69 -3.76 -1.90
C ALA A 134 3.97 -4.79 -0.81
N ASP A 135 4.54 -5.93 -1.20
CA ASP A 135 4.86 -7.01 -0.27
C ASP A 135 5.71 -6.50 0.89
N ILE A 136 5.57 -7.16 2.03
CA ILE A 136 6.26 -6.77 3.25
C ILE A 136 7.60 -7.48 3.31
N TYR A 137 8.67 -6.72 3.50
CA TYR A 137 10.04 -7.23 3.60
C TYR A 137 10.66 -6.87 4.93
N ALA A 138 11.45 -7.78 5.46
CA ALA A 138 12.41 -7.49 6.51
C ALA A 138 13.74 -7.20 5.85
N ILE A 139 14.36 -6.09 6.19
CA ILE A 139 15.62 -5.62 5.61
C ILE A 139 16.66 -5.52 6.71
N TYR A 140 17.82 -6.08 6.47
CA TYR A 140 18.93 -6.00 7.43
C TYR A 140 20.27 -5.97 6.69
N PRO A 141 21.31 -5.40 7.31
CA PRO A 141 22.63 -5.37 6.70
C PRO A 141 23.16 -6.77 6.41
N GLN A 142 23.85 -6.94 5.31
CA GLN A 142 24.41 -8.23 4.93
C GLN A 142 25.30 -8.83 6.01
N ARG A 143 26.04 -8.00 6.75
CA ARG A 143 26.90 -8.43 7.85
C ARG A 143 26.13 -9.10 8.99
N HIS A 144 24.81 -8.88 9.09
CA HIS A 144 23.98 -9.48 10.14
C HIS A 144 23.25 -10.73 9.67
N GLN A 145 23.50 -11.18 8.44
CA GLN A 145 22.78 -12.30 7.83
C GLN A 145 22.82 -13.60 8.66
N THR A 146 23.95 -13.85 9.35
CA THR A 146 24.15 -15.07 10.12
C THR A 146 23.82 -14.91 11.60
N ALA A 147 23.47 -13.69 12.06
CA ALA A 147 23.15 -13.46 13.46
C ALA A 147 21.87 -14.19 13.85
N ALA A 148 21.95 -15.04 14.89
CA ALA A 148 20.81 -15.83 15.32
C ALA A 148 19.63 -14.97 15.75
N ARG A 149 19.89 -13.82 16.42
CA ARG A 149 18.84 -12.90 16.85
C ARG A 149 18.08 -12.29 15.65
N VAL A 150 18.78 -11.97 14.56
CA VAL A 150 18.17 -11.42 13.36
C VAL A 150 17.27 -12.47 12.70
N ARG A 151 17.78 -13.71 12.54
CA ARG A 151 16.98 -14.79 11.96
C ARG A 151 15.75 -15.10 12.80
N ALA A 152 15.92 -15.17 14.13
CA ALA A 152 14.79 -15.44 15.03
C ALA A 152 13.72 -14.35 14.94
N PHE A 153 14.14 -13.08 14.90
CA PHE A 153 13.19 -11.96 14.77
C PHE A 153 12.47 -11.97 13.42
N VAL A 154 13.19 -12.21 12.34
CA VAL A 154 12.59 -12.27 10.99
C VAL A 154 11.62 -13.44 10.89
N ASP A 155 11.97 -14.61 11.43
CA ASP A 155 11.09 -15.77 11.45
C ASP A 155 9.82 -15.50 12.28
N PHE A 156 9.97 -14.83 13.43
CA PHE A 156 8.85 -14.42 14.26
C PHE A 156 7.90 -13.49 13.48
N LEU A 157 8.45 -12.49 12.78
CA LEU A 157 7.64 -11.57 11.98
C LEU A 157 6.92 -12.29 10.84
N ALA A 158 7.61 -13.19 10.15
CA ALA A 158 7.00 -13.95 9.06
C ALA A 158 5.81 -14.77 9.55
N GLU A 159 5.94 -15.40 10.71
CA GLU A 159 4.87 -16.18 11.33
C GLU A 159 3.70 -15.29 11.73
N ARG A 160 3.97 -14.13 12.36
CA ARG A 160 2.93 -13.18 12.77
C ARG A 160 2.14 -12.67 11.58
N PHE A 161 2.81 -12.28 10.51
CA PHE A 161 2.13 -11.77 9.32
C PHE A 161 1.34 -12.87 8.61
N ALA A 162 1.82 -14.12 8.62
CA ALA A 162 1.09 -15.24 8.04
C ALA A 162 -0.23 -15.51 8.76
N THR A 163 -0.26 -15.39 10.10
CA THR A 163 -1.46 -15.63 10.91
C THR A 163 -2.44 -14.47 10.90
N SER A 164 -1.97 -13.26 10.55
CA SER A 164 -2.78 -12.04 10.58
C SER A 164 -3.22 -11.57 9.20
N SER A 165 -2.88 -12.31 8.13
CA SER A 165 -3.14 -11.86 6.75
C SER A 165 -4.64 -11.77 6.47
N PRO A 166 -5.15 -10.64 5.95
CA PRO A 166 -6.53 -10.56 5.50
C PRO A 166 -6.71 -11.38 4.24
N GLY A 167 -7.76 -12.15 4.12
CA GLY A 167 -8.08 -12.85 2.89
C GLY A 167 -7.94 -14.36 2.92
N HIS A 168 -7.98 -14.94 4.09
CA HIS A 168 -8.19 -16.38 4.25
C HIS A 168 -9.59 -16.67 4.71
#